data_496faac4f11c096164f3c9f699cb9d02
#
_entry.id   496faac4f11c096164f3c9f699cb9d02
#
_cell.length_a   1.000
_cell.length_b   1.000
_cell.length_c   1.000
_cell.angle_alpha   90.00
_cell.angle_beta   90.00
_cell.angle_gamma   90.00
#
_symmetry.space_group_name_H-M   'P 1'
#
loop_
_entity.id
_entity.type
_entity.pdbx_description
1 polymer ?
#
loop_
_entity_poly.entity_id
_entity_poly.type
_entity_poly.pdbx_seq_one_letter_code
_entity_poly.pdbx_strand_id
1 'polypeptide(L)'
;MKSILDALEINKNKNPDKIAVLCEDRELTYSELYEYSDRLANKLRQIGLVKGNVVALMFPNIIEFVISYFAVLKAGGIVLAINVIDDVEDIKFILEDSNVRCIVYWDKFKDLFENVLKRLKHRVSTVSLGGKDLKDQLSYQYSSGEMDDKYKRIVIEENDISSILYTSGTTGSPKGAMHSHKNFVLVSKIWKELVSITPEDKFLAVLPLFHPFSQIAILNSCIWCGATLVLHPRLNIGETIQIINQNNVTLFFDVPAILRLLLNKYEQEKFEMPSVRLCVSGINSCSEKIVNRFEEVFKIPIIECYGTAETLFIASCSRIGRERKANSVGFPIKEVEMQIVDENDSVLSTNEMGEILIRGENNMIGYINHPELTCKVFRKGWFYTGDIGMEDEDGFFYVVDKKFEVIKKGGFSVYPSEIESVLMENEKVKEVAVIGVPDDTKIEEIKACVILNDEITSTEGEIIEFCRSKLPFYKCPKYVQFFDSLPKSSTGKLLKKLIKDRLAKV
;
A
#
# COMPACT_ATOMS: atom_id res chain seq x y z
N MET A 1 3.16 25.29 3.15
CA MET A 1 2.11 24.53 2.47
C MET A 1 1.31 23.78 3.52
N LYS A 2 -0.01 23.97 3.51
CA LYS A 2 -0.94 23.32 4.47
C LYS A 2 -1.51 22.01 3.90
N SER A 3 -1.49 21.86 2.59
CA SER A 3 -2.09 20.71 1.91
C SER A 3 -1.32 20.33 0.64
N ILE A 4 -1.59 19.13 0.13
CA ILE A 4 -1.07 18.69 -1.17
C ILE A 4 -1.63 19.55 -2.32
N LEU A 5 -2.79 20.20 -2.12
CA LEU A 5 -3.37 21.13 -3.09
C LEU A 5 -2.51 22.37 -3.31
N ASP A 6 -1.85 22.85 -2.26
CA ASP A 6 -0.91 23.99 -2.38
C ASP A 6 0.25 23.62 -3.31
N ALA A 7 0.72 22.38 -3.24
CA ALA A 7 1.79 21.90 -4.12
C ALA A 7 1.33 21.83 -5.58
N LEU A 8 0.12 21.31 -5.83
CA LEU A 8 -0.47 21.27 -7.18
C LEU A 8 -0.60 22.69 -7.76
N GLU A 9 -1.09 23.65 -6.97
CA GLU A 9 -1.24 25.05 -7.40
C GLU A 9 0.12 25.72 -7.68
N ILE A 10 1.12 25.50 -6.82
CA ILE A 10 2.47 26.01 -7.02
C ILE A 10 3.08 25.47 -8.30
N ASN A 11 2.97 24.16 -8.55
CA ASN A 11 3.54 23.53 -9.74
C ASN A 11 2.82 23.97 -11.01
N LYS A 12 1.50 24.11 -10.97
CA LYS A 12 0.70 24.70 -12.06
C LYS A 12 1.14 26.12 -12.37
N ASN A 13 1.45 26.95 -11.35
CA ASN A 13 1.88 28.33 -11.56
C ASN A 13 3.32 28.43 -12.05
N LYS A 14 4.21 27.53 -11.63
CA LYS A 14 5.63 27.51 -12.04
C LYS A 14 5.85 26.97 -13.44
N ASN A 15 5.18 25.86 -13.75
CA ASN A 15 5.38 25.10 -14.99
C ASN A 15 4.00 24.59 -15.52
N PRO A 16 3.12 25.48 -15.99
CA PRO A 16 1.75 25.13 -16.38
C PRO A 16 1.69 24.06 -17.47
N ASP A 17 2.59 24.12 -18.43
CA ASP A 17 2.58 23.24 -19.61
C ASP A 17 3.39 21.94 -19.39
N LYS A 18 4.00 21.78 -18.21
CA LYS A 18 4.69 20.54 -17.89
C LYS A 18 3.71 19.40 -17.71
N ILE A 19 4.04 18.23 -18.30
CA ILE A 19 3.25 17.01 -18.12
C ILE A 19 3.28 16.58 -16.66
N ALA A 20 2.10 16.53 -16.05
CA ALA A 20 1.88 16.05 -14.70
C ALA A 20 1.57 14.54 -14.70
N VAL A 21 0.79 14.06 -15.67
CA VAL A 21 0.32 12.68 -15.74
C VAL A 21 0.38 12.17 -17.19
N LEU A 22 0.93 10.96 -17.36
CA LEU A 22 0.93 10.19 -18.61
C LEU A 22 0.17 8.88 -18.39
N CYS A 23 -0.68 8.50 -19.35
CA CYS A 23 -1.38 7.22 -19.34
C CYS A 23 -1.66 6.76 -20.77
N GLU A 24 -0.95 5.74 -21.22
CA GLU A 24 -1.02 5.30 -22.63
C GLU A 24 -0.74 6.48 -23.57
N ASP A 25 -1.64 6.76 -24.52
CA ASP A 25 -1.53 7.87 -25.48
C ASP A 25 -2.10 9.20 -24.97
N ARG A 26 -2.46 9.27 -23.70
CA ARG A 26 -3.08 10.44 -23.07
C ARG A 26 -2.14 11.09 -22.08
N GLU A 27 -2.12 12.42 -22.09
CA GLU A 27 -1.33 13.22 -21.16
C GLU A 27 -2.16 14.36 -20.56
N LEU A 28 -1.78 14.79 -19.36
CA LEU A 28 -2.26 16.00 -18.73
C LEU A 28 -1.09 16.84 -18.27
N THR A 29 -1.14 18.13 -18.61
CA THR A 29 -0.27 19.13 -18.01
C THR A 29 -0.69 19.46 -16.58
N TYR A 30 0.17 20.13 -15.81
CA TYR A 30 -0.18 20.64 -14.48
C TYR A 30 -1.35 21.63 -14.54
N SER A 31 -1.43 22.44 -15.60
CA SER A 31 -2.55 23.35 -15.84
C SER A 31 -3.86 22.61 -16.05
N GLU A 32 -3.85 21.60 -16.92
CA GLU A 32 -5.04 20.80 -17.21
C GLU A 32 -5.49 19.95 -16.01
N LEU A 33 -4.55 19.34 -15.27
CA LEU A 33 -4.87 18.61 -14.03
C LEU A 33 -5.54 19.54 -13.01
N TYR A 34 -5.00 20.75 -12.85
CA TYR A 34 -5.58 21.74 -11.95
C TYR A 34 -7.00 22.12 -12.39
N GLU A 35 -7.20 22.44 -13.67
CA GLU A 35 -8.48 22.87 -14.24
C GLU A 35 -9.54 21.76 -14.18
N TYR A 36 -9.22 20.53 -14.63
CA TYR A 36 -10.18 19.43 -14.62
C TYR A 36 -10.56 19.01 -13.20
N SER A 37 -9.62 19.00 -12.26
CA SER A 37 -9.95 18.77 -10.87
C SER A 37 -10.80 19.86 -10.25
N ASP A 38 -10.66 21.12 -10.67
CA ASP A 38 -11.51 22.23 -10.25
C ASP A 38 -12.94 22.08 -10.77
N ARG A 39 -13.10 21.75 -12.06
CA ARG A 39 -14.40 21.52 -12.69
C ARG A 39 -15.16 20.38 -12.01
N LEU A 40 -14.47 19.26 -11.75
CA LEU A 40 -15.09 18.14 -11.06
C LEU A 40 -15.41 18.47 -9.59
N ALA A 41 -14.55 19.23 -8.89
CA ALA A 41 -14.83 19.69 -7.53
C ALA A 41 -16.10 20.54 -7.47
N ASN A 42 -16.31 21.42 -8.46
CA ASN A 42 -17.54 22.21 -8.58
C ASN A 42 -18.77 21.32 -8.80
N LYS A 43 -18.66 20.31 -9.69
CA LYS A 43 -19.74 19.34 -9.91
C LYS A 43 -20.09 18.57 -8.63
N LEU A 44 -19.08 18.13 -7.85
CA LEU A 44 -19.31 17.45 -6.58
C LEU A 44 -20.05 18.35 -5.57
N ARG A 45 -19.72 19.64 -5.50
CA ARG A 45 -20.43 20.60 -4.65
C ARG A 45 -21.87 20.85 -5.13
N GLN A 46 -22.09 20.92 -6.43
CA GLN A 46 -23.43 21.07 -7.01
C GLN A 46 -24.38 19.92 -6.67
N ILE A 47 -23.86 18.68 -6.59
CA ILE A 47 -24.64 17.52 -6.15
C ILE A 47 -24.76 17.38 -4.63
N GLY A 48 -24.33 18.40 -3.87
CA GLY A 48 -24.53 18.50 -2.43
C GLY A 48 -23.36 18.04 -1.57
N LEU A 49 -22.14 17.85 -2.14
CA LEU A 49 -20.97 17.53 -1.32
C LEU A 49 -20.58 18.74 -0.46
N VAL A 50 -20.41 18.49 0.84
CA VAL A 50 -19.93 19.49 1.81
C VAL A 50 -18.61 19.06 2.41
N LYS A 51 -17.87 20.01 3.01
CA LYS A 51 -16.59 19.74 3.68
C LYS A 51 -16.73 18.61 4.70
N GLY A 52 -15.78 17.68 4.66
CA GLY A 52 -15.75 16.49 5.54
C GLY A 52 -16.58 15.31 5.06
N ASN A 53 -17.29 15.41 3.93
CA ASN A 53 -17.96 14.25 3.36
C ASN A 53 -16.97 13.27 2.75
N VAL A 54 -17.19 11.97 2.97
CA VAL A 54 -16.38 10.90 2.38
C VAL A 54 -16.85 10.65 0.95
N VAL A 55 -15.87 10.60 0.03
CA VAL A 55 -16.08 10.31 -1.39
C VAL A 55 -15.27 9.09 -1.78
N ALA A 56 -15.95 8.04 -2.21
CA ALA A 56 -15.29 6.83 -2.71
C ALA A 56 -14.80 7.04 -4.15
N LEU A 57 -13.56 6.59 -4.42
CA LEU A 57 -12.97 6.56 -5.76
C LEU A 57 -12.77 5.11 -6.20
N MET A 58 -13.28 4.76 -7.38
CA MET A 58 -13.21 3.41 -7.90
C MET A 58 -12.78 3.40 -9.36
N PHE A 59 -11.47 3.33 -9.56
CA PHE A 59 -10.80 3.39 -10.87
C PHE A 59 -9.59 2.45 -10.88
N PRO A 60 -9.16 1.98 -12.05
CA PRO A 60 -7.79 1.51 -12.25
C PRO A 60 -6.83 2.70 -12.27
N ASN A 61 -5.55 2.44 -12.58
CA ASN A 61 -4.52 3.48 -12.73
C ASN A 61 -4.73 4.28 -14.03
N ILE A 62 -5.71 5.17 -14.05
CA ILE A 62 -6.04 6.03 -15.18
C ILE A 62 -6.09 7.51 -14.78
N ILE A 63 -6.04 8.38 -15.74
CA ILE A 63 -6.04 9.84 -15.54
C ILE A 63 -7.23 10.30 -14.69
N GLU A 64 -8.38 9.69 -14.89
CA GLU A 64 -9.62 10.00 -14.17
C GLU A 64 -9.52 9.78 -12.66
N PHE A 65 -8.70 8.79 -12.21
CA PHE A 65 -8.41 8.61 -10.79
C PHE A 65 -7.71 9.86 -10.22
N VAL A 66 -6.65 10.32 -10.91
CA VAL A 66 -5.84 11.46 -10.43
C VAL A 66 -6.67 12.75 -10.40
N ILE A 67 -7.45 13.01 -11.45
CA ILE A 67 -8.39 14.15 -11.49
C ILE A 67 -9.38 14.07 -10.33
N SER A 68 -9.99 12.91 -10.12
CA SER A 68 -11.00 12.70 -9.07
C SER A 68 -10.39 12.85 -7.67
N TYR A 69 -9.19 12.35 -7.46
CA TYR A 69 -8.47 12.48 -6.20
C TYR A 69 -8.32 13.96 -5.78
N PHE A 70 -7.77 14.78 -6.67
CA PHE A 70 -7.60 16.21 -6.40
C PHE A 70 -8.94 16.98 -6.37
N ALA A 71 -9.92 16.56 -7.16
CA ALA A 71 -11.24 17.17 -7.14
C ALA A 71 -11.96 16.98 -5.80
N VAL A 72 -11.91 15.79 -5.23
CA VAL A 72 -12.48 15.51 -3.91
C VAL A 72 -11.83 16.39 -2.85
N LEU A 73 -10.50 16.46 -2.82
CA LEU A 73 -9.76 17.32 -1.88
C LEU A 73 -10.11 18.79 -2.07
N LYS A 74 -10.20 19.31 -3.32
CA LYS A 74 -10.59 20.69 -3.62
C LYS A 74 -12.04 21.00 -3.22
N ALA A 75 -12.92 20.00 -3.26
CA ALA A 75 -14.29 20.11 -2.78
C ALA A 75 -14.40 20.06 -1.24
N GLY A 76 -13.27 19.90 -0.53
CA GLY A 76 -13.25 19.72 0.92
C GLY A 76 -13.67 18.33 1.37
N GLY A 77 -13.77 17.39 0.44
CA GLY A 77 -14.13 16.00 0.72
C GLY A 77 -12.94 15.19 1.23
N ILE A 78 -13.24 14.01 1.77
CA ILE A 78 -12.29 13.01 2.25
C ILE A 78 -12.21 11.91 1.19
N VAL A 79 -11.00 11.63 0.70
CA VAL A 79 -10.78 10.57 -0.29
C VAL A 79 -10.84 9.20 0.36
N LEU A 80 -11.62 8.31 -0.24
CA LEU A 80 -11.65 6.89 0.06
C LEU A 80 -11.45 6.11 -1.24
N ALA A 81 -10.23 5.67 -1.52
CA ALA A 81 -9.98 4.84 -2.69
C ALA A 81 -10.25 3.37 -2.38
N ILE A 82 -11.05 2.71 -3.23
CA ILE A 82 -11.53 1.34 -3.03
C ILE A 82 -11.02 0.45 -4.17
N ASN A 83 -10.62 -0.75 -3.79
CA ASN A 83 -10.29 -1.79 -4.74
C ASN A 83 -11.54 -2.35 -5.40
N VAL A 84 -11.60 -2.28 -6.73
CA VAL A 84 -12.74 -2.76 -7.54
C VAL A 84 -12.77 -4.28 -7.72
N ILE A 85 -11.73 -4.98 -7.29
CA ILE A 85 -11.62 -6.45 -7.36
C ILE A 85 -12.09 -7.10 -6.05
N ASP A 86 -12.32 -6.31 -4.99
CA ASP A 86 -12.82 -6.82 -3.72
C ASP A 86 -14.24 -7.39 -3.86
N ASP A 87 -14.61 -8.27 -2.93
CA ASP A 87 -15.96 -8.81 -2.88
C ASP A 87 -16.99 -7.69 -2.69
N VAL A 88 -18.18 -7.85 -3.27
CA VAL A 88 -19.29 -6.88 -3.16
C VAL A 88 -19.67 -6.61 -1.71
N GLU A 89 -19.60 -7.60 -0.82
CA GLU A 89 -19.91 -7.42 0.60
C GLU A 89 -18.82 -6.61 1.32
N ASP A 90 -17.53 -6.79 0.96
CA ASP A 90 -16.43 -6.00 1.49
C ASP A 90 -16.54 -4.54 1.03
N ILE A 91 -16.83 -4.31 -0.25
CA ILE A 91 -17.07 -2.96 -0.79
C ILE A 91 -18.25 -2.31 -0.05
N LYS A 92 -19.36 -3.02 0.09
CA LYS A 92 -20.54 -2.55 0.81
C LYS A 92 -20.20 -2.19 2.27
N PHE A 93 -19.48 -3.07 2.96
CA PHE A 93 -19.04 -2.83 4.33
C PHE A 93 -18.25 -1.53 4.43
N ILE A 94 -17.24 -1.33 3.58
CA ILE A 94 -16.39 -0.14 3.57
C ILE A 94 -17.22 1.14 3.31
N LEU A 95 -18.16 1.09 2.37
CA LEU A 95 -19.02 2.23 2.04
C LEU A 95 -19.99 2.59 3.18
N GLU A 96 -20.53 1.60 3.87
CA GLU A 96 -21.42 1.80 5.04
C GLU A 96 -20.64 2.28 6.25
N ASP A 97 -19.53 1.62 6.58
CA ASP A 97 -18.67 1.96 7.73
C ASP A 97 -18.10 3.38 7.63
N SER A 98 -17.67 3.79 6.45
CA SER A 98 -17.16 5.16 6.21
C SER A 98 -18.25 6.21 5.97
N ASN A 99 -19.53 5.84 5.95
CA ASN A 99 -20.66 6.73 5.68
C ASN A 99 -20.47 7.55 4.39
N VAL A 100 -20.08 6.87 3.31
CA VAL A 100 -19.82 7.49 2.00
C VAL A 100 -21.02 8.29 1.51
N ARG A 101 -20.79 9.52 1.03
CA ARG A 101 -21.83 10.41 0.48
C ARG A 101 -21.86 10.45 -1.03
N CYS A 102 -20.73 10.21 -1.66
CA CYS A 102 -20.61 10.21 -3.11
C CYS A 102 -19.62 9.13 -3.56
N ILE A 103 -19.86 8.54 -4.72
CA ILE A 103 -18.94 7.62 -5.38
C ILE A 103 -18.61 8.20 -6.75
N VAL A 104 -17.31 8.37 -7.02
CA VAL A 104 -16.80 8.69 -8.35
C VAL A 104 -16.15 7.44 -8.90
N TYR A 105 -16.61 6.99 -10.06
CA TYR A 105 -16.18 5.70 -10.58
C TYR A 105 -15.96 5.69 -12.09
N TRP A 106 -15.16 4.73 -12.56
CA TRP A 106 -14.98 4.50 -13.99
C TRP A 106 -16.26 3.96 -14.63
N ASP A 107 -16.69 4.54 -15.74
CA ASP A 107 -17.93 4.19 -16.44
C ASP A 107 -18.07 2.69 -16.76
N LYS A 108 -16.94 1.99 -17.02
CA LYS A 108 -16.91 0.55 -17.25
C LYS A 108 -17.28 -0.29 -16.03
N PHE A 109 -17.32 0.28 -14.83
CA PHE A 109 -17.73 -0.40 -13.60
C PHE A 109 -19.21 -0.19 -13.25
N LYS A 110 -20.00 0.35 -14.15
CA LYS A 110 -21.42 0.67 -13.92
C LYS A 110 -22.23 -0.51 -13.36
N ASP A 111 -22.12 -1.67 -14.00
CA ASP A 111 -22.91 -2.85 -13.61
C ASP A 111 -22.53 -3.38 -12.21
N LEU A 112 -21.24 -3.36 -11.87
CA LEU A 112 -20.75 -3.69 -10.54
C LEU A 112 -21.38 -2.75 -9.51
N PHE A 113 -21.40 -1.45 -9.82
CA PHE A 113 -21.93 -0.42 -8.94
C PHE A 113 -23.43 -0.53 -8.72
N GLU A 114 -24.21 -0.78 -9.75
CA GLU A 114 -25.66 -0.94 -9.61
C GLU A 114 -26.02 -2.06 -8.63
N ASN A 115 -25.19 -3.13 -8.59
CA ASN A 115 -25.36 -4.20 -7.60
C ASN A 115 -25.01 -3.76 -6.18
N VAL A 116 -23.92 -3.02 -6.00
CA VAL A 116 -23.51 -2.52 -4.68
C VAL A 116 -24.53 -1.50 -4.16
N LEU A 117 -24.93 -0.51 -5.00
CA LEU A 117 -25.86 0.55 -4.61
C LEU A 117 -27.23 0.03 -4.17
N LYS A 118 -27.74 -1.04 -4.80
CA LYS A 118 -29.01 -1.69 -4.40
C LYS A 118 -28.97 -2.30 -3.00
N ARG A 119 -27.78 -2.57 -2.48
CA ARG A 119 -27.56 -3.20 -1.16
C ARG A 119 -27.24 -2.22 -0.05
N LEU A 120 -26.95 -0.93 -0.38
CA LEU A 120 -26.63 0.10 0.61
C LEU A 120 -27.86 0.52 1.39
N LYS A 121 -27.67 0.76 2.70
CA LYS A 121 -28.74 1.22 3.60
C LYS A 121 -29.05 2.71 3.47
N HIS A 122 -28.18 3.49 2.85
CA HIS A 122 -28.33 4.93 2.71
C HIS A 122 -28.13 5.36 1.24
N ARG A 123 -28.66 6.54 0.92
CA ARG A 123 -28.57 7.08 -0.42
C ARG A 123 -27.19 7.68 -0.66
N VAL A 124 -26.55 7.30 -1.78
CA VAL A 124 -25.23 7.76 -2.20
C VAL A 124 -25.37 8.41 -3.58
N SER A 125 -24.81 9.60 -3.75
CA SER A 125 -24.69 10.25 -5.06
C SER A 125 -23.60 9.57 -5.88
N THR A 126 -23.76 9.55 -7.20
CA THR A 126 -22.78 8.92 -8.08
C THR A 126 -22.36 9.84 -9.21
N VAL A 127 -21.08 9.78 -9.58
CA VAL A 127 -20.51 10.46 -10.75
C VAL A 127 -19.70 9.43 -11.52
N SER A 128 -20.05 9.15 -12.76
CA SER A 128 -19.23 8.31 -13.63
C SER A 128 -18.31 9.17 -14.49
N LEU A 129 -17.08 8.71 -14.64
CA LEU A 129 -16.09 9.30 -15.53
C LEU A 129 -15.47 8.20 -16.38
N GLY A 130 -15.17 8.52 -17.64
CA GLY A 130 -14.56 7.60 -18.59
C GLY A 130 -15.14 7.82 -19.99
N GLY A 131 -14.45 7.34 -21.02
CA GLY A 131 -14.81 7.53 -22.41
C GLY A 131 -13.88 8.52 -23.13
N LYS A 132 -14.12 8.72 -24.43
CA LYS A 132 -13.16 9.38 -25.34
C LYS A 132 -12.99 10.88 -25.11
N ASP A 133 -13.86 11.56 -24.37
CA ASP A 133 -13.79 13.01 -24.21
C ASP A 133 -14.03 13.48 -22.78
N LEU A 134 -12.93 13.51 -22.00
CA LEU A 134 -12.90 14.14 -20.68
C LEU A 134 -13.26 15.63 -20.75
N LYS A 135 -12.89 16.30 -21.86
CA LYS A 135 -13.21 17.70 -22.05
C LYS A 135 -14.71 17.90 -22.09
N ASP A 136 -15.44 17.07 -22.80
CA ASP A 136 -16.90 17.15 -22.88
C ASP A 136 -17.59 16.72 -21.58
N GLN A 137 -17.10 15.67 -20.91
CA GLN A 137 -17.67 15.21 -19.63
C GLN A 137 -17.45 16.23 -18.49
N LEU A 138 -16.34 16.95 -18.52
CA LEU A 138 -15.99 17.99 -17.57
C LEU A 138 -16.24 19.40 -18.13
N SER A 139 -16.56 19.55 -19.41
CA SER A 139 -17.04 20.79 -20.04
C SER A 139 -18.48 21.07 -19.66
N TYR A 140 -18.74 21.14 -18.36
CA TYR A 140 -19.98 21.74 -17.95
C TYR A 140 -19.93 23.22 -18.32
N GLN A 141 -20.89 23.64 -19.16
CA GLN A 141 -21.06 24.99 -19.65
C GLN A 141 -20.95 25.98 -18.49
N TYR A 142 -19.85 26.70 -18.40
CA TYR A 142 -19.89 28.06 -17.94
C TYR A 142 -20.64 28.86 -19.01
N SER A 143 -21.95 28.65 -19.09
CA SER A 143 -22.81 29.60 -19.77
C SER A 143 -22.89 30.81 -18.85
N SER A 144 -22.23 31.86 -19.27
CA SER A 144 -22.08 33.18 -18.65
C SER A 144 -20.90 33.30 -17.67
N GLY A 145 -19.99 34.17 -18.02
CA GLY A 145 -18.73 34.55 -17.38
C GLY A 145 -18.80 35.18 -15.98
N GLU A 146 -19.69 34.73 -15.13
CA GLU A 146 -19.71 35.03 -13.71
C GLU A 146 -19.49 33.72 -12.94
N MET A 147 -18.35 33.57 -12.31
CA MET A 147 -18.21 32.62 -11.22
C MET A 147 -19.29 32.98 -10.20
N ASP A 148 -20.36 32.20 -10.15
CA ASP A 148 -21.37 32.33 -9.12
C ASP A 148 -20.68 32.33 -7.78
N ASP A 149 -20.77 33.40 -7.01
CA ASP A 149 -20.18 33.60 -5.68
C ASP A 149 -20.54 32.44 -4.70
N LYS A 150 -21.50 31.62 -5.09
CA LYS A 150 -21.94 30.40 -4.41
C LYS A 150 -20.90 29.30 -4.33
N TYR A 151 -19.87 29.31 -5.17
CA TYR A 151 -18.82 28.28 -5.23
C TYR A 151 -17.44 28.81 -4.82
N LYS A 152 -17.40 29.65 -3.77
CA LYS A 152 -16.14 30.11 -3.17
C LYS A 152 -15.25 28.90 -2.85
N ARG A 153 -13.95 29.04 -3.11
CA ARG A 153 -12.95 28.05 -2.77
C ARG A 153 -13.11 27.67 -1.29
N ILE A 154 -13.25 26.36 -1.01
CA ILE A 154 -13.32 25.88 0.37
C ILE A 154 -11.96 26.08 1.01
N VAL A 155 -11.94 26.65 2.21
CA VAL A 155 -10.72 26.76 3.00
C VAL A 155 -10.39 25.39 3.57
N ILE A 156 -9.25 24.87 3.16
CA ILE A 156 -8.68 23.60 3.66
C ILE A 156 -7.68 23.94 4.76
N GLU A 157 -7.88 23.35 5.93
CA GLU A 157 -6.96 23.48 7.05
C GLU A 157 -6.05 22.23 7.11
N GLU A 158 -4.85 22.41 7.66
CA GLU A 158 -3.85 21.32 7.71
C GLU A 158 -4.33 20.09 8.50
N ASN A 159 -5.18 20.28 9.49
CA ASN A 159 -5.75 19.22 10.32
C ASN A 159 -7.06 18.64 9.78
N ASP A 160 -7.60 19.16 8.67
CA ASP A 160 -8.74 18.52 8.00
C ASP A 160 -8.34 17.12 7.55
N ILE A 161 -9.26 16.17 7.68
CA ILE A 161 -9.05 14.81 7.18
C ILE A 161 -9.03 14.84 5.66
N SER A 162 -7.97 14.32 5.05
CA SER A 162 -7.79 14.26 3.61
C SER A 162 -8.13 12.90 3.03
N SER A 163 -7.86 11.83 3.77
CA SER A 163 -8.07 10.46 3.29
C SER A 163 -8.38 9.48 4.41
N ILE A 164 -9.11 8.43 4.06
CA ILE A 164 -9.34 7.24 4.87
C ILE A 164 -8.73 6.06 4.12
N LEU A 165 -7.82 5.35 4.78
CA LEU A 165 -7.09 4.23 4.22
C LEU A 165 -7.55 2.93 4.89
N TYR A 166 -8.32 2.11 4.16
CA TYR A 166 -8.77 0.83 4.69
C TYR A 166 -7.67 -0.22 4.63
N THR A 167 -7.54 -0.97 5.72
CA THR A 167 -6.65 -2.13 5.83
C THR A 167 -7.46 -3.40 5.96
N SER A 168 -6.95 -4.50 5.43
CA SER A 168 -7.48 -5.84 5.69
C SER A 168 -7.19 -6.21 7.16
N GLY A 169 -8.01 -5.71 8.07
CA GLY A 169 -7.78 -5.79 9.51
C GLY A 169 -7.35 -7.18 9.98
N THR A 170 -6.31 -7.22 10.82
CA THR A 170 -5.78 -8.43 11.46
C THR A 170 -6.83 -9.17 12.31
N THR A 171 -7.89 -8.47 12.71
CA THR A 171 -8.98 -8.97 13.57
C THR A 171 -10.24 -9.36 12.81
N GLY A 172 -10.25 -9.29 11.47
CA GLY A 172 -11.35 -9.78 10.63
C GLY A 172 -12.02 -8.74 9.73
N SER A 173 -12.55 -7.66 10.25
CA SER A 173 -13.18 -6.62 9.42
C SER A 173 -12.19 -5.55 9.02
N PRO A 174 -12.28 -4.99 7.80
CA PRO A 174 -11.45 -3.87 7.38
C PRO A 174 -11.61 -2.66 8.32
N LYS A 175 -10.53 -1.87 8.50
CA LYS A 175 -10.51 -0.68 9.35
C LYS A 175 -10.02 0.51 8.57
N GLY A 176 -10.70 1.64 8.66
CA GLY A 176 -10.35 2.87 7.96
C GLY A 176 -9.48 3.80 8.81
N ALA A 177 -8.18 3.87 8.54
CA ALA A 177 -7.26 4.80 9.17
C ALA A 177 -7.43 6.21 8.60
N MET A 178 -7.73 7.20 9.45
CA MET A 178 -7.94 8.61 9.05
C MET A 178 -6.63 9.40 9.07
N HIS A 179 -6.34 10.13 8.02
CA HIS A 179 -5.17 11.00 7.91
C HIS A 179 -5.53 12.42 7.50
N SER A 180 -4.83 13.41 8.08
CA SER A 180 -5.00 14.81 7.74
C SER A 180 -4.15 15.23 6.54
N HIS A 181 -4.43 16.43 6.02
CA HIS A 181 -3.57 17.07 5.02
C HIS A 181 -2.14 17.27 5.55
N LYS A 182 -1.98 17.59 6.85
CA LYS A 182 -0.66 17.73 7.51
C LYS A 182 0.16 16.45 7.40
N ASN A 183 -0.45 15.29 7.66
CA ASN A 183 0.24 13.99 7.56
C ASN A 183 0.75 13.74 6.13
N PHE A 184 -0.07 14.02 5.11
CA PHE A 184 0.32 13.83 3.71
C PHE A 184 1.44 14.80 3.28
N VAL A 185 1.38 16.05 3.71
CA VAL A 185 2.43 17.04 3.46
C VAL A 185 3.76 16.61 4.09
N LEU A 186 3.72 16.15 5.34
CA LEU A 186 4.91 15.65 6.04
C LEU A 186 5.56 14.49 5.28
N VAL A 187 4.76 13.47 4.96
CA VAL A 187 5.28 12.25 4.31
C VAL A 187 5.77 12.52 2.90
N SER A 188 5.12 13.44 2.15
CA SER A 188 5.64 13.86 0.83
C SER A 188 7.01 14.57 0.93
N LYS A 189 7.25 15.35 1.99
CA LYS A 189 8.58 15.94 2.26
C LYS A 189 9.60 14.86 2.60
N ILE A 190 9.23 13.91 3.44
CA ILE A 190 10.09 12.78 3.81
C ILE A 190 10.51 12.00 2.55
N TRP A 191 9.58 11.62 1.69
CA TRP A 191 9.90 10.94 0.43
C TRP A 191 10.80 11.75 -0.47
N LYS A 192 10.54 13.08 -0.58
CA LYS A 192 11.43 13.99 -1.33
C LYS A 192 12.87 13.94 -0.85
N GLU A 193 13.08 13.94 0.46
CA GLU A 193 14.42 13.91 1.06
C GLU A 193 15.06 12.52 0.92
N LEU A 194 14.32 11.44 1.23
CA LEU A 194 14.82 10.06 1.22
C LEU A 194 15.36 9.61 -0.14
N VAL A 195 14.63 9.93 -1.20
CA VAL A 195 14.99 9.48 -2.56
C VAL A 195 15.40 10.62 -3.47
N SER A 196 15.64 11.80 -2.90
CA SER A 196 16.10 13.01 -3.61
C SER A 196 15.24 13.32 -4.83
N ILE A 197 13.91 13.39 -4.64
CA ILE A 197 12.97 13.64 -5.74
C ILE A 197 13.14 15.04 -6.28
N THR A 198 13.23 15.15 -7.59
CA THR A 198 13.31 16.41 -8.32
C THR A 198 12.12 16.56 -9.28
N PRO A 199 11.86 17.78 -9.79
CA PRO A 199 10.83 17.95 -10.82
C PRO A 199 11.09 17.16 -12.09
N GLU A 200 12.32 16.82 -12.42
CA GLU A 200 12.72 16.09 -13.61
C GLU A 200 12.40 14.60 -13.53
N ASP A 201 12.12 14.08 -12.33
CA ASP A 201 11.80 12.68 -12.14
C ASP A 201 10.47 12.27 -12.78
N LYS A 202 10.43 11.02 -13.21
CA LYS A 202 9.24 10.35 -13.71
C LYS A 202 8.98 9.09 -12.89
N PHE A 203 7.82 9.06 -12.26
CA PHE A 203 7.39 7.96 -11.41
C PHE A 203 6.55 6.97 -12.20
N LEU A 204 6.81 5.68 -12.07
CA LEU A 204 5.91 4.66 -12.58
C LEU A 204 4.89 4.24 -11.52
N ALA A 205 3.62 4.37 -11.84
CA ALA A 205 2.52 3.83 -11.05
C ALA A 205 2.01 2.52 -11.64
N VAL A 206 2.72 1.43 -11.38
CA VAL A 206 2.28 0.07 -11.71
C VAL A 206 1.46 -0.55 -10.59
N LEU A 207 1.77 -0.20 -9.33
CA LEU A 207 0.95 -0.57 -8.19
C LEU A 207 -0.38 0.18 -8.23
N PRO A 208 -1.50 -0.47 -7.90
CA PRO A 208 -2.81 0.17 -7.95
C PRO A 208 -2.88 1.44 -7.09
N LEU A 209 -3.40 2.54 -7.67
CA LEU A 209 -3.54 3.81 -6.95
C LEU A 209 -4.60 3.79 -5.84
N PHE A 210 -5.49 2.80 -5.81
CA PHE A 210 -6.35 2.60 -4.65
C PHE A 210 -5.57 2.11 -3.43
N HIS A 211 -4.39 1.49 -3.61
CA HIS A 211 -3.56 1.06 -2.51
C HIS A 211 -2.91 2.26 -1.81
N PRO A 212 -2.98 2.35 -0.47
CA PRO A 212 -2.46 3.49 0.28
C PRO A 212 -1.00 3.84 -0.02
N PHE A 213 -0.10 2.85 -0.12
CA PHE A 213 1.29 3.09 -0.47
C PHE A 213 1.45 3.86 -1.79
N SER A 214 0.67 3.49 -2.81
CA SER A 214 0.72 4.16 -4.12
C SER A 214 0.18 5.58 -4.07
N GLN A 215 -0.89 5.82 -3.28
CA GLN A 215 -1.40 7.18 -3.11
C GLN A 215 -0.37 8.09 -2.48
N ILE A 216 0.38 7.58 -1.50
CA ILE A 216 1.29 8.38 -0.66
C ILE A 216 2.66 8.50 -1.31
N ALA A 217 3.33 7.36 -1.53
CA ALA A 217 4.71 7.34 -2.00
C ALA A 217 4.82 7.69 -3.49
N ILE A 218 3.81 7.35 -4.30
CA ILE A 218 3.84 7.57 -5.75
C ILE A 218 3.08 8.85 -6.11
N LEU A 219 1.74 8.87 -5.95
CA LEU A 219 0.90 9.98 -6.43
C LEU A 219 1.23 11.30 -5.71
N ASN A 220 1.12 11.33 -4.38
CA ASN A 220 1.26 12.57 -3.65
C ASN A 220 2.70 13.10 -3.67
N SER A 221 3.71 12.21 -3.55
CA SER A 221 5.12 12.63 -3.59
C SER A 221 5.53 13.12 -4.97
N CYS A 222 5.02 12.51 -6.04
CA CYS A 222 5.22 12.95 -7.42
C CYS A 222 4.67 14.37 -7.62
N ILE A 223 3.40 14.60 -7.32
CA ILE A 223 2.76 15.91 -7.50
C ILE A 223 3.32 16.95 -6.55
N TRP A 224 3.68 16.57 -5.32
CA TRP A 224 4.36 17.45 -4.36
C TRP A 224 5.66 18.03 -4.91
N CYS A 225 6.45 17.21 -5.61
CA CYS A 225 7.75 17.60 -6.15
C CYS A 225 7.67 18.25 -7.54
N GLY A 226 6.51 18.29 -8.18
CA GLY A 226 6.37 18.77 -9.55
C GLY A 226 6.92 17.81 -10.60
N ALA A 227 7.01 16.53 -10.27
CA ALA A 227 7.47 15.45 -11.15
C ALA A 227 6.36 14.96 -12.10
N THR A 228 6.64 13.99 -12.95
CA THR A 228 5.67 13.40 -13.89
C THR A 228 5.26 12.01 -13.42
N LEU A 229 3.96 11.75 -13.35
CA LEU A 229 3.38 10.45 -13.01
C LEU A 229 3.05 9.68 -14.29
N VAL A 230 3.67 8.52 -14.49
CA VAL A 230 3.41 7.59 -15.59
C VAL A 230 2.52 6.48 -15.07
N LEU A 231 1.27 6.40 -15.54
CA LEU A 231 0.28 5.43 -15.11
C LEU A 231 0.35 4.16 -15.97
N HIS A 232 0.31 3.01 -15.32
CA HIS A 232 0.14 1.72 -15.97
C HIS A 232 -1.15 1.06 -15.48
N PRO A 233 -2.21 1.01 -16.32
CA PRO A 233 -3.54 0.54 -15.90
C PRO A 233 -3.61 -0.92 -15.46
N ARG A 234 -2.75 -1.77 -16.03
CA ARG A 234 -2.73 -3.21 -15.78
C ARG A 234 -1.31 -3.72 -15.70
N LEU A 235 -0.99 -4.47 -14.64
CA LEU A 235 0.32 -5.10 -14.53
C LEU A 235 0.53 -6.16 -15.63
N ASN A 236 1.46 -5.86 -16.53
CA ASN A 236 2.02 -6.75 -17.53
C ASN A 236 3.51 -6.46 -17.62
N ILE A 237 4.37 -7.40 -17.29
CA ILE A 237 5.82 -7.15 -17.17
C ILE A 237 6.45 -6.70 -18.48
N GLY A 238 6.05 -7.29 -19.61
CA GLY A 238 6.55 -6.87 -20.93
C GLY A 238 6.19 -5.42 -21.26
N GLU A 239 4.93 -5.04 -21.05
CA GLU A 239 4.45 -3.66 -21.21
C GLU A 239 5.09 -2.72 -20.18
N THR A 240 5.27 -3.17 -18.93
CA THR A 240 5.95 -2.39 -17.88
C THR A 240 7.35 -1.96 -18.31
N ILE A 241 8.15 -2.89 -18.87
CA ILE A 241 9.49 -2.61 -19.38
C ILE A 241 9.44 -1.62 -20.54
N GLN A 242 8.50 -1.79 -21.47
CA GLN A 242 8.31 -0.86 -22.59
C GLN A 242 7.95 0.55 -22.11
N ILE A 243 7.01 0.68 -21.17
CA ILE A 243 6.58 1.96 -20.59
C ILE A 243 7.76 2.64 -19.88
N ILE A 244 8.56 1.90 -19.11
CA ILE A 244 9.76 2.42 -18.43
C ILE A 244 10.70 3.06 -19.45
N ASN A 245 11.02 2.35 -20.53
CA ASN A 245 12.00 2.80 -21.51
C ASN A 245 11.46 3.91 -22.42
N GLN A 246 10.21 3.80 -22.89
CA GLN A 246 9.59 4.82 -23.76
C GLN A 246 9.42 6.15 -23.05
N ASN A 247 9.07 6.12 -21.76
CA ASN A 247 8.82 7.34 -20.98
C ASN A 247 10.05 7.82 -20.20
N ASN A 248 11.18 7.10 -20.23
CA ASN A 248 12.36 7.40 -19.42
C ASN A 248 12.01 7.51 -17.94
N VAL A 249 11.33 6.50 -17.38
CA VAL A 249 10.99 6.43 -15.95
C VAL A 249 12.26 6.45 -15.11
N THR A 250 12.30 7.25 -14.05
CA THR A 250 13.49 7.41 -13.20
C THR A 250 13.33 6.79 -11.82
N LEU A 251 12.10 6.73 -11.32
CA LEU A 251 11.76 6.18 -10.01
C LEU A 251 10.71 5.08 -10.15
N PHE A 252 11.03 3.93 -9.58
CA PHE A 252 10.18 2.75 -9.63
C PHE A 252 9.86 2.29 -8.20
N PHE A 253 8.60 2.46 -7.80
CA PHE A 253 8.08 1.99 -6.51
C PHE A 253 7.34 0.69 -6.70
N ASP A 254 7.72 -0.35 -5.98
CA ASP A 254 7.22 -1.69 -6.21
C ASP A 254 7.02 -2.52 -4.93
N VAL A 255 6.71 -3.79 -5.16
CA VAL A 255 6.69 -4.86 -4.17
C VAL A 255 7.61 -5.99 -4.62
N PRO A 256 8.16 -6.81 -3.71
CA PRO A 256 9.11 -7.88 -4.05
C PRO A 256 8.64 -8.84 -5.15
N ALA A 257 7.33 -9.02 -5.29
CA ALA A 257 6.75 -9.84 -6.34
C ALA A 257 7.06 -9.31 -7.75
N ILE A 258 7.04 -7.98 -7.93
CA ILE A 258 7.33 -7.36 -9.24
C ILE A 258 8.82 -7.48 -9.56
N LEU A 259 9.71 -7.27 -8.58
CA LEU A 259 11.16 -7.49 -8.78
C LEU A 259 11.44 -8.91 -9.26
N ARG A 260 10.80 -9.90 -8.65
CA ARG A 260 10.92 -11.31 -9.07
C ARG A 260 10.44 -11.52 -10.50
N LEU A 261 9.30 -10.93 -10.88
CA LEU A 261 8.77 -11.04 -12.24
C LEU A 261 9.71 -10.40 -13.27
N LEU A 262 10.32 -9.26 -12.95
CA LEU A 262 11.33 -8.62 -13.80
C LEU A 262 12.58 -9.49 -13.95
N LEU A 263 13.08 -10.09 -12.88
CA LEU A 263 14.21 -11.02 -12.94
C LEU A 263 13.89 -12.26 -13.77
N ASN A 264 12.72 -12.87 -13.57
CA ASN A 264 12.28 -14.03 -14.36
C ASN A 264 12.17 -13.68 -15.85
N LYS A 265 11.65 -12.49 -16.18
CA LYS A 265 11.58 -12.02 -17.57
C LYS A 265 12.98 -11.78 -18.15
N TYR A 266 13.91 -11.22 -17.36
CA TYR A 266 15.30 -11.01 -17.77
C TYR A 266 16.04 -12.33 -18.07
N GLU A 267 15.78 -13.41 -17.34
CA GLU A 267 16.37 -14.72 -17.65
C GLU A 267 15.87 -15.31 -18.98
N GLN A 268 14.63 -14.98 -19.36
CA GLN A 268 14.05 -15.40 -20.64
C GLN A 268 14.52 -14.52 -21.79
N GLU A 269 14.59 -13.22 -21.59
CA GLU A 269 14.90 -12.22 -22.58
C GLU A 269 15.64 -11.05 -21.93
N LYS A 270 16.87 -10.79 -22.37
CA LYS A 270 17.68 -9.70 -21.78
C LYS A 270 17.12 -8.35 -22.18
N PHE A 271 16.99 -7.46 -21.20
CA PHE A 271 16.56 -6.07 -21.39
C PHE A 271 17.28 -5.16 -20.38
N GLU A 272 17.20 -3.88 -20.61
CA GLU A 272 17.79 -2.85 -19.77
C GLU A 272 16.73 -1.81 -19.38
N MET A 273 16.96 -1.11 -18.28
CA MET A 273 16.15 0.01 -17.78
C MET A 273 17.06 1.19 -17.41
N PRO A 274 17.78 1.77 -18.40
CA PRO A 274 18.88 2.69 -18.13
C PRO A 274 18.46 4.03 -17.52
N SER A 275 17.19 4.41 -17.64
CA SER A 275 16.65 5.64 -17.05
C SER A 275 16.32 5.51 -15.57
N VAL A 276 16.09 4.27 -15.08
CA VAL A 276 15.71 4.04 -13.68
C VAL A 276 16.92 4.25 -12.77
N ARG A 277 16.86 5.27 -11.92
CA ARG A 277 17.94 5.59 -10.98
C ARG A 277 17.80 4.95 -9.62
N LEU A 278 16.58 4.52 -9.27
CA LEU A 278 16.28 3.95 -7.96
C LEU A 278 14.98 3.14 -7.99
N CYS A 279 15.00 1.98 -7.33
CA CYS A 279 13.80 1.25 -6.93
C CYS A 279 13.53 1.43 -5.44
N VAL A 280 12.25 1.55 -5.10
CA VAL A 280 11.76 1.54 -3.71
C VAL A 280 10.87 0.34 -3.52
N SER A 281 11.25 -0.60 -2.67
CA SER A 281 10.47 -1.80 -2.37
C SER A 281 9.82 -1.69 -0.99
N GLY A 282 8.52 -1.93 -0.91
CA GLY A 282 7.77 -1.82 0.33
C GLY A 282 6.65 -2.85 0.45
N ILE A 283 5.80 -2.68 1.48
CA ILE A 283 4.63 -3.53 1.78
C ILE A 283 4.99 -4.91 2.31
N ASN A 284 5.97 -5.58 1.73
CA ASN A 284 6.47 -6.91 2.13
C ASN A 284 7.99 -6.90 2.21
N SER A 285 8.55 -7.78 3.03
CA SER A 285 10.00 -8.02 3.06
C SER A 285 10.48 -8.61 1.75
N CYS A 286 11.61 -8.13 1.25
CA CYS A 286 12.27 -8.68 0.08
C CYS A 286 13.41 -9.60 0.51
N SER A 287 13.53 -10.79 -0.09
CA SER A 287 14.66 -11.66 0.22
C SER A 287 15.96 -11.03 -0.33
N GLU A 288 17.03 -11.15 0.44
CA GLU A 288 18.35 -10.65 0.06
C GLU A 288 18.79 -11.15 -1.32
N LYS A 289 18.50 -12.41 -1.63
CA LYS A 289 18.81 -13.01 -2.93
C LYS A 289 18.17 -12.25 -4.10
N ILE A 290 16.92 -11.83 -3.96
CA ILE A 290 16.21 -11.06 -4.99
C ILE A 290 16.83 -9.67 -5.13
N VAL A 291 17.06 -9.00 -4.00
CA VAL A 291 17.60 -7.63 -4.02
C VAL A 291 19.01 -7.64 -4.63
N ASN A 292 19.90 -8.49 -4.15
CA ASN A 292 21.28 -8.59 -4.66
C ASN A 292 21.30 -8.94 -6.15
N ARG A 293 20.45 -9.89 -6.60
CA ARG A 293 20.38 -10.26 -8.01
C ARG A 293 19.86 -9.13 -8.86
N PHE A 294 18.86 -8.38 -8.40
CA PHE A 294 18.32 -7.23 -9.12
C PHE A 294 19.37 -6.11 -9.29
N GLU A 295 20.06 -5.76 -8.20
CA GLU A 295 21.13 -4.76 -8.24
C GLU A 295 22.32 -5.21 -9.10
N GLU A 296 22.66 -6.51 -9.07
CA GLU A 296 23.69 -7.07 -9.93
C GLU A 296 23.34 -6.96 -11.41
N VAL A 297 22.11 -7.31 -11.77
CA VAL A 297 21.65 -7.37 -13.16
C VAL A 297 21.42 -5.98 -13.74
N PHE A 298 20.64 -5.15 -13.06
CA PHE A 298 20.18 -3.87 -13.60
C PHE A 298 21.05 -2.68 -13.17
N LYS A 299 21.93 -2.86 -12.19
CA LYS A 299 22.76 -1.77 -11.60
C LYS A 299 21.91 -0.63 -11.01
N ILE A 300 20.67 -0.94 -10.63
CA ILE A 300 19.72 -0.01 -10.02
C ILE A 300 19.68 -0.30 -8.53
N PRO A 301 20.01 0.65 -7.65
CA PRO A 301 19.92 0.45 -6.22
C PRO A 301 18.47 0.28 -5.76
N ILE A 302 18.28 -0.56 -4.74
CA ILE A 302 16.98 -0.77 -4.10
C ILE A 302 17.05 -0.20 -2.67
N ILE A 303 16.02 0.54 -2.27
CA ILE A 303 15.77 0.85 -0.86
C ILE A 303 14.51 0.11 -0.40
N GLU A 304 14.58 -0.40 0.83
CA GLU A 304 13.46 -1.08 1.47
C GLU A 304 12.89 -0.16 2.53
N CYS A 305 11.56 -0.12 2.62
CA CYS A 305 10.86 0.68 3.62
C CYS A 305 9.80 -0.13 4.35
N TYR A 306 9.55 0.26 5.58
CA TYR A 306 8.52 -0.31 6.45
C TYR A 306 7.57 0.76 6.94
N GLY A 307 6.33 0.38 7.02
CA GLY A 307 5.24 1.15 7.59
C GLY A 307 3.92 0.46 7.35
N THR A 308 2.88 0.96 7.99
CA THR A 308 1.51 0.47 7.87
C THR A 308 0.60 1.57 7.34
N ALA A 309 -0.65 1.26 7.04
CA ALA A 309 -1.60 2.30 6.64
C ALA A 309 -1.76 3.38 7.73
N GLU A 310 -1.64 2.98 8.99
CA GLU A 310 -1.72 3.85 10.15
C GLU A 310 -0.52 4.83 10.26
N THR A 311 0.59 4.54 9.58
CA THR A 311 1.81 5.37 9.54
C THR A 311 2.12 5.92 8.16
N LEU A 312 1.13 5.95 7.25
CA LEU A 312 1.29 6.35 5.86
C LEU A 312 2.40 5.57 5.12
N PHE A 313 2.53 4.28 5.45
CA PHE A 313 3.49 3.35 4.83
C PHE A 313 4.95 3.77 4.92
N ILE A 314 5.32 4.61 5.91
CA ILE A 314 6.70 4.98 6.14
C ILE A 314 6.97 5.26 7.63
N ALA A 315 7.77 4.40 8.23
CA ALA A 315 8.29 4.55 9.60
C ALA A 315 9.79 4.34 9.64
N SER A 316 10.30 3.37 8.87
CA SER A 316 11.74 3.18 8.66
C SER A 316 12.06 2.93 7.19
N CYS A 317 13.32 3.12 6.85
CA CYS A 317 13.80 2.97 5.48
C CYS A 317 15.30 2.70 5.46
N SER A 318 15.77 1.83 4.55
CA SER A 318 17.18 1.73 4.22
C SER A 318 17.64 3.02 3.54
N ARG A 319 18.93 3.33 3.55
CA ARG A 319 19.46 4.62 3.05
C ARG A 319 20.38 4.41 1.86
N ILE A 320 20.22 5.23 0.84
CA ILE A 320 21.10 5.22 -0.34
C ILE A 320 22.56 5.50 0.12
N GLY A 321 23.49 4.70 -0.40
CA GLY A 321 24.92 4.88 -0.12
C GLY A 321 25.38 4.49 1.28
N ARG A 322 24.53 3.86 2.09
CA ARG A 322 24.89 3.23 3.35
C ARG A 322 24.81 1.71 3.24
N GLU A 323 25.56 1.04 4.09
CA GLU A 323 25.47 -0.40 4.24
C GLU A 323 24.01 -0.80 4.50
N ARG A 324 23.57 -1.85 3.83
CA ARG A 324 22.26 -2.48 4.02
C ARG A 324 22.47 -3.84 4.63
N LYS A 325 21.72 -4.16 5.67
CA LYS A 325 21.68 -5.50 6.24
C LYS A 325 20.52 -6.29 5.66
N ALA A 326 20.77 -7.55 5.36
CA ALA A 326 19.77 -8.48 4.84
C ALA A 326 18.53 -8.54 5.73
N ASN A 327 17.33 -8.53 5.10
CA ASN A 327 16.04 -8.59 5.77
C ASN A 327 15.74 -7.43 6.75
N SER A 328 16.59 -6.41 6.83
CA SER A 328 16.34 -5.23 7.63
C SER A 328 15.47 -4.23 6.88
N VAL A 329 14.59 -3.55 7.59
CA VAL A 329 13.80 -2.42 7.10
C VAL A 329 14.49 -1.07 7.33
N GLY A 330 15.79 -1.10 7.65
CA GLY A 330 16.62 0.09 7.83
C GLY A 330 16.43 0.78 9.17
N PHE A 331 16.52 2.10 9.15
CA PHE A 331 16.49 2.97 10.32
C PHE A 331 15.19 3.75 10.39
N PRO A 332 14.75 4.19 11.57
CA PRO A 332 13.67 5.14 11.68
C PRO A 332 13.92 6.36 10.78
N ILE A 333 12.88 6.82 10.09
CA ILE A 333 12.96 8.04 9.29
C ILE A 333 13.06 9.26 10.21
N LYS A 334 13.49 10.37 9.67
CA LYS A 334 13.51 11.64 10.40
C LYS A 334 12.12 11.95 10.96
N GLU A 335 12.07 12.42 12.20
CA GLU A 335 10.84 12.81 12.93
C GLU A 335 9.93 11.62 13.32
N VAL A 336 10.44 10.38 13.20
CA VAL A 336 9.76 9.16 13.68
C VAL A 336 10.67 8.44 14.65
N GLU A 337 10.11 8.05 15.78
CA GLU A 337 10.74 7.20 16.77
C GLU A 337 10.16 5.79 16.68
N MET A 338 11.02 4.80 16.82
CA MET A 338 10.62 3.39 16.91
C MET A 338 11.26 2.77 18.15
N GLN A 339 10.56 1.83 18.76
CA GLN A 339 11.09 1.02 19.87
C GLN A 339 10.48 -0.37 19.89
N ILE A 340 11.14 -1.29 20.56
CA ILE A 340 10.68 -2.67 20.74
C ILE A 340 10.28 -2.86 22.20
N VAL A 341 9.11 -3.46 22.45
CA VAL A 341 8.58 -3.69 23.81
C VAL A 341 8.13 -5.13 24.02
N ASP A 342 8.17 -5.57 25.27
CA ASP A 342 7.61 -6.83 25.72
C ASP A 342 6.07 -6.77 25.94
N GLU A 343 5.49 -7.85 26.45
CA GLU A 343 4.04 -7.93 26.74
C GLU A 343 3.61 -7.02 27.92
N ASN A 344 4.56 -6.50 28.71
CA ASN A 344 4.34 -5.59 29.83
C ASN A 344 4.61 -4.11 29.49
N ASP A 345 4.79 -3.78 28.20
CA ASP A 345 5.17 -2.47 27.71
C ASP A 345 6.58 -2.01 28.18
N SER A 346 7.48 -2.94 28.59
CA SER A 346 8.87 -2.64 28.92
C SER A 346 9.72 -2.59 27.65
N VAL A 347 10.53 -1.55 27.51
CA VAL A 347 11.45 -1.44 26.36
C VAL A 347 12.52 -2.54 26.46
N LEU A 348 12.67 -3.28 25.39
CA LEU A 348 13.64 -4.37 25.27
C LEU A 348 15.03 -3.87 24.86
N SER A 349 16.04 -4.68 25.17
CA SER A 349 17.41 -4.44 24.72
C SER A 349 17.57 -4.82 23.23
N THR A 350 18.68 -4.42 22.62
CA THR A 350 19.04 -4.82 21.25
C THR A 350 19.08 -6.34 21.12
N ASN A 351 18.70 -6.83 19.94
CA ASN A 351 18.58 -8.26 19.59
C ASN A 351 17.47 -9.03 20.35
N GLU A 352 16.64 -8.36 21.13
CA GLU A 352 15.46 -8.96 21.75
C GLU A 352 14.22 -8.74 20.88
N MET A 353 13.37 -9.77 20.78
CA MET A 353 12.14 -9.73 19.97
C MET A 353 10.96 -9.23 20.79
N GLY A 354 10.25 -8.24 20.27
CA GLY A 354 9.04 -7.69 20.88
C GLY A 354 8.15 -7.00 19.88
N GLU A 355 7.12 -6.33 20.38
CA GLU A 355 6.22 -5.54 19.53
C GLU A 355 6.87 -4.22 19.12
N ILE A 356 6.80 -3.90 17.83
CA ILE A 356 7.28 -2.62 17.29
C ILE A 356 6.28 -1.52 17.64
N LEU A 357 6.77 -0.47 18.28
CA LEU A 357 6.01 0.75 18.53
C LEU A 357 6.55 1.90 17.67
N ILE A 358 5.64 2.77 17.23
CA ILE A 358 5.96 3.92 16.38
C ILE A 358 5.37 5.19 16.99
N ARG A 359 6.19 6.25 17.08
CA ARG A 359 5.78 7.59 17.47
C ARG A 359 6.25 8.60 16.44
N GLY A 360 5.31 9.36 15.87
CA GLY A 360 5.62 10.38 14.87
C GLY A 360 4.38 11.10 14.35
N GLU A 361 4.58 12.24 13.71
CA GLU A 361 3.49 12.99 13.08
C GLU A 361 2.97 12.31 11.78
N ASN A 362 3.58 11.21 11.32
CA ASN A 362 3.09 10.37 10.25
C ASN A 362 1.98 9.40 10.70
N ASN A 363 1.73 9.30 12.00
CA ASN A 363 0.68 8.43 12.53
C ASN A 363 -0.71 8.96 12.18
N MET A 364 -1.67 8.04 11.98
CA MET A 364 -3.07 8.35 11.75
C MET A 364 -3.68 9.13 12.92
N ILE A 365 -4.77 9.83 12.67
CA ILE A 365 -5.59 10.47 13.70
C ILE A 365 -6.35 9.43 14.52
N GLY A 366 -6.77 8.36 13.85
CA GLY A 366 -7.51 7.24 14.45
C GLY A 366 -8.29 6.46 13.41
N TYR A 367 -8.97 5.40 13.84
CA TYR A 367 -9.88 4.64 12.97
C TYR A 367 -11.26 5.31 12.92
N ILE A 368 -11.79 5.49 11.70
CA ILE A 368 -13.14 6.04 11.52
C ILE A 368 -14.16 5.15 12.23
N ASN A 369 -15.10 5.78 12.94
CA ASN A 369 -16.18 5.13 13.71
C ASN A 369 -15.74 4.10 14.76
N HIS A 370 -14.42 3.95 15.01
CA HIS A 370 -13.87 2.98 15.97
C HIS A 370 -12.95 3.62 17.01
N PRO A 371 -13.43 4.57 17.84
CA PRO A 371 -12.60 5.24 18.86
C PRO A 371 -12.01 4.27 19.88
N GLU A 372 -12.75 3.22 20.26
CA GLU A 372 -12.27 2.20 21.19
C GLU A 372 -11.07 1.41 20.63
N LEU A 373 -11.08 1.10 19.32
CA LEU A 373 -9.93 0.46 18.66
C LEU A 373 -8.75 1.42 18.57
N THR A 374 -9.03 2.70 18.32
CA THR A 374 -7.99 3.75 18.30
C THR A 374 -7.29 3.80 19.67
N CYS A 375 -8.05 3.84 20.79
CA CYS A 375 -7.49 3.83 22.14
C CYS A 375 -6.70 2.55 22.47
N LYS A 376 -7.05 1.41 21.86
CA LYS A 376 -6.30 0.14 22.06
C LYS A 376 -4.92 0.17 21.40
N VAL A 377 -4.82 0.79 20.21
CA VAL A 377 -3.56 0.83 19.45
C VAL A 377 -2.72 2.08 19.71
N PHE A 378 -3.32 3.15 20.26
CA PHE A 378 -2.58 4.33 20.71
C PHE A 378 -2.56 4.40 22.23
N ARG A 379 -1.38 4.23 22.81
CA ARG A 379 -1.17 4.31 24.27
C ARG A 379 0.06 5.16 24.56
N LYS A 380 -0.07 6.12 25.45
CA LYS A 380 1.04 7.01 25.90
C LYS A 380 1.79 7.70 24.72
N GLY A 381 1.08 8.03 23.62
CA GLY A 381 1.65 8.67 22.42
C GLY A 381 2.35 7.71 21.44
N TRP A 382 2.33 6.39 21.70
CA TRP A 382 2.87 5.35 20.83
C TRP A 382 1.77 4.61 20.11
N PHE A 383 1.99 4.35 18.83
CA PHE A 383 1.21 3.43 18.01
C PHE A 383 1.75 2.01 18.15
N TYR A 384 0.94 1.11 18.63
CA TYR A 384 1.19 -0.33 18.74
C TYR A 384 0.85 -1.01 17.43
N THR A 385 1.87 -1.39 16.67
CA THR A 385 1.70 -1.82 15.28
C THR A 385 1.08 -3.21 15.14
N GLY A 386 1.19 -4.03 16.18
CA GLY A 386 0.90 -5.46 16.09
C GLY A 386 1.92 -6.24 15.25
N ASP A 387 3.03 -5.62 14.85
CA ASP A 387 4.17 -6.27 14.24
C ASP A 387 5.21 -6.64 15.29
N ILE A 388 5.78 -7.83 15.18
CA ILE A 388 6.90 -8.28 15.98
C ILE A 388 8.20 -8.01 15.24
N GLY A 389 9.18 -7.48 15.94
CA GLY A 389 10.47 -7.16 15.36
C GLY A 389 11.56 -7.08 16.42
N MET A 390 12.72 -6.64 16.00
CA MET A 390 13.87 -6.39 16.85
C MET A 390 14.69 -5.22 16.29
N GLU A 391 15.53 -4.64 17.14
CA GLU A 391 16.57 -3.68 16.77
C GLU A 391 17.93 -4.33 17.06
N ASP A 392 18.88 -4.25 16.11
CA ASP A 392 20.23 -4.76 16.35
C ASP A 392 21.15 -3.70 16.98
N GLU A 393 22.39 -4.11 17.31
CA GLU A 393 23.40 -3.25 17.94
C GLU A 393 23.82 -2.03 17.10
N ASP A 394 23.61 -2.09 15.78
CA ASP A 394 23.90 -1.01 14.85
C ASP A 394 22.69 -0.11 14.59
N GLY A 395 21.55 -0.40 15.24
CA GLY A 395 20.30 0.37 15.14
C GLY A 395 19.43 0.02 13.93
N PHE A 396 19.67 -1.10 13.27
CA PHE A 396 18.80 -1.59 12.20
C PHE A 396 17.57 -2.28 12.77
N PHE A 397 16.41 -1.95 12.24
CA PHE A 397 15.15 -2.62 12.57
C PHE A 397 14.84 -3.77 11.63
N TYR A 398 14.25 -4.82 12.21
CA TYR A 398 13.80 -6.02 11.51
C TYR A 398 12.35 -6.27 11.84
N VAL A 399 11.53 -6.52 10.82
CA VAL A 399 10.13 -6.95 10.98
C VAL A 399 10.09 -8.45 10.76
N VAL A 400 9.70 -9.19 11.78
CA VAL A 400 9.74 -10.65 11.75
C VAL A 400 8.38 -11.22 11.41
N ASP A 401 7.31 -10.83 12.15
CA ASP A 401 6.00 -11.43 11.99
C ASP A 401 4.88 -10.51 12.53
N LYS A 402 3.63 -10.91 12.34
CA LYS A 402 2.49 -10.29 13.01
C LYS A 402 2.25 -10.93 14.38
N LYS A 403 2.03 -10.13 15.42
CA LYS A 403 1.80 -10.60 16.79
C LYS A 403 0.70 -11.68 16.90
N PHE A 404 -0.36 -11.56 16.10
CA PHE A 404 -1.46 -12.53 16.07
C PHE A 404 -1.16 -13.79 15.24
N GLU A 405 -0.09 -13.81 14.44
CA GLU A 405 0.36 -14.98 13.66
C GLU A 405 1.35 -15.84 14.47
N VAL A 406 1.95 -15.29 15.52
CA VAL A 406 2.87 -16.01 16.39
C VAL A 406 2.21 -17.26 16.98
N ILE A 407 2.80 -18.42 16.75
CA ILE A 407 2.29 -19.72 17.19
C ILE A 407 2.75 -19.99 18.62
N LYS A 408 1.82 -20.22 19.54
CA LYS A 408 2.12 -20.53 20.94
C LYS A 408 2.20 -22.05 21.15
N LYS A 409 3.38 -22.61 20.93
CA LYS A 409 3.63 -24.07 21.00
C LYS A 409 4.37 -24.46 22.26
N GLY A 410 3.67 -25.09 23.22
CA GLY A 410 4.29 -25.65 24.41
C GLY A 410 5.12 -24.66 25.24
N GLY A 411 4.65 -23.42 25.37
CA GLY A 411 5.35 -22.34 26.08
C GLY A 411 6.34 -21.53 25.24
N PHE A 412 6.59 -21.94 24.00
CA PHE A 412 7.46 -21.20 23.06
C PHE A 412 6.63 -20.33 22.12
N SER A 413 7.16 -19.13 21.83
CA SER A 413 6.67 -18.32 20.71
C SER A 413 7.41 -18.74 19.46
N VAL A 414 6.69 -19.27 18.47
CA VAL A 414 7.25 -19.68 17.19
C VAL A 414 6.76 -18.72 16.11
N TYR A 415 7.68 -18.21 15.34
CA TYR A 415 7.41 -17.23 14.27
C TYR A 415 7.25 -17.93 12.94
N PRO A 416 6.05 -17.90 12.33
CA PRO A 416 5.79 -18.56 11.04
C PRO A 416 6.76 -18.19 9.93
N SER A 417 7.13 -16.92 9.84
CA SER A 417 8.05 -16.42 8.81
C SER A 417 9.43 -17.08 8.82
N GLU A 418 9.93 -17.44 9.99
CA GLU A 418 11.22 -18.12 10.12
C GLU A 418 11.17 -19.51 9.48
N ILE A 419 10.08 -20.24 9.69
CA ILE A 419 9.88 -21.56 9.09
C ILE A 419 9.61 -21.44 7.59
N GLU A 420 8.82 -20.45 7.18
CA GLU A 420 8.54 -20.16 5.78
C GLU A 420 9.83 -19.84 5.01
N SER A 421 10.71 -19.03 5.60
CA SER A 421 12.00 -18.71 5.00
C SER A 421 12.86 -19.94 4.76
N VAL A 422 12.93 -20.85 5.74
CA VAL A 422 13.66 -22.11 5.61
C VAL A 422 13.02 -23.01 4.54
N LEU A 423 11.69 -23.13 4.52
CA LEU A 423 11.00 -23.96 3.54
C LEU A 423 11.13 -23.42 2.11
N MET A 424 11.24 -22.10 1.93
CA MET A 424 11.48 -21.48 0.62
C MET A 424 12.91 -21.73 0.08
N GLU A 425 13.85 -22.21 0.90
CA GLU A 425 15.17 -22.67 0.43
C GLU A 425 15.11 -24.06 -0.22
N ASN A 426 14.03 -24.81 -0.01
CA ASN A 426 13.82 -26.12 -0.62
C ASN A 426 13.40 -25.97 -2.07
N GLU A 427 14.21 -26.49 -3.01
CA GLU A 427 13.96 -26.41 -4.46
C GLU A 427 12.61 -26.98 -4.92
N LYS A 428 12.01 -27.85 -4.10
CA LYS A 428 10.68 -28.42 -4.38
C LYS A 428 9.54 -27.48 -4.06
N VAL A 429 9.77 -26.46 -3.21
CA VAL A 429 8.72 -25.56 -2.70
C VAL A 429 8.61 -24.32 -3.57
N LYS A 430 7.43 -24.11 -4.12
CA LYS A 430 7.05 -22.90 -4.88
C LYS A 430 6.56 -21.79 -3.97
N GLU A 431 5.75 -22.15 -2.99
CA GLU A 431 5.15 -21.22 -2.04
C GLU A 431 4.75 -21.95 -0.75
N VAL A 432 4.79 -21.24 0.37
CA VAL A 432 4.43 -21.79 1.67
C VAL A 432 3.75 -20.77 2.56
N ALA A 433 2.78 -21.22 3.35
CA ALA A 433 2.23 -20.50 4.49
C ALA A 433 2.27 -21.38 5.73
N VAL A 434 2.85 -20.88 6.80
CA VAL A 434 2.89 -21.57 8.09
C VAL A 434 1.86 -20.97 9.04
N ILE A 435 1.07 -21.83 9.68
CA ILE A 435 0.00 -21.44 10.59
C ILE A 435 0.03 -22.29 11.88
N GLY A 436 -0.45 -21.70 12.98
CA GLY A 436 -0.80 -22.45 14.18
C GLY A 436 -2.17 -23.10 14.02
N VAL A 437 -2.27 -24.36 14.37
CA VAL A 437 -3.52 -25.11 14.49
C VAL A 437 -3.72 -25.59 15.92
N PRO A 438 -4.96 -25.64 16.43
CA PRO A 438 -5.20 -26.10 17.82
C PRO A 438 -4.60 -27.49 18.06
N ASP A 439 -4.00 -27.69 19.26
CA ASP A 439 -3.46 -28.98 19.72
C ASP A 439 -3.82 -29.19 21.20
N ASP A 440 -4.34 -30.33 21.55
CA ASP A 440 -4.86 -30.63 22.90
C ASP A 440 -3.77 -30.57 23.99
N THR A 441 -2.49 -30.73 23.63
CA THR A 441 -1.39 -30.80 24.59
C THR A 441 -0.50 -29.56 24.63
N LYS A 442 -0.54 -28.72 23.59
CA LYS A 442 0.43 -27.63 23.40
C LYS A 442 -0.19 -26.27 23.10
N ILE A 443 -1.49 -26.10 23.22
CA ILE A 443 -2.28 -24.93 22.82
C ILE A 443 -2.35 -24.86 21.30
N GLU A 444 -1.21 -24.77 20.60
CA GLU A 444 -1.11 -24.79 19.14
C GLU A 444 0.01 -25.71 18.68
N GLU A 445 -0.12 -26.24 17.48
CA GLU A 445 0.90 -26.99 16.76
C GLU A 445 1.14 -26.34 15.38
N ILE A 446 2.32 -26.55 14.83
CA ILE A 446 2.75 -25.93 13.59
C ILE A 446 2.26 -26.75 12.39
N LYS A 447 1.57 -26.08 11.45
CA LYS A 447 1.18 -26.66 10.17
C LYS A 447 1.74 -25.85 9.01
N ALA A 448 2.47 -26.52 8.11
CA ALA A 448 2.94 -25.93 6.86
C ALA A 448 1.96 -26.25 5.71
N CYS A 449 1.46 -25.22 5.06
CA CYS A 449 0.62 -25.28 3.86
C CYS A 449 1.51 -24.97 2.65
N VAL A 450 1.79 -25.98 1.81
CA VAL A 450 2.85 -25.93 0.80
C VAL A 450 2.26 -26.05 -0.60
N ILE A 451 2.75 -25.23 -1.53
CA ILE A 451 2.60 -25.42 -2.97
C ILE A 451 3.95 -25.89 -3.50
N LEU A 452 3.96 -27.00 -4.22
CA LEU A 452 5.16 -27.51 -4.88
C LEU A 452 5.39 -26.82 -6.23
N ASN A 453 6.62 -26.82 -6.71
CA ASN A 453 6.94 -26.44 -8.08
C ASN A 453 6.27 -27.38 -9.08
N ASP A 454 5.97 -26.90 -10.28
CA ASP A 454 5.26 -27.63 -11.32
C ASP A 454 6.03 -28.93 -11.66
N GLU A 455 5.30 -30.03 -11.82
CA GLU A 455 5.80 -31.38 -12.12
C GLU A 455 6.67 -32.02 -11.00
N ILE A 456 6.84 -31.37 -9.83
CA ILE A 456 7.57 -31.92 -8.70
C ILE A 456 6.62 -32.57 -7.71
N THR A 457 7.01 -33.74 -7.21
CA THR A 457 6.32 -34.43 -6.12
C THR A 457 7.17 -34.43 -4.85
N SER A 458 6.53 -34.36 -3.70
CA SER A 458 7.17 -34.51 -2.40
C SER A 458 6.21 -35.13 -1.40
N THR A 459 6.74 -35.69 -0.33
CA THR A 459 5.96 -36.20 0.78
C THR A 459 6.00 -35.23 1.96
N GLU A 460 5.00 -35.32 2.86
CA GLU A 460 5.00 -34.54 4.09
C GLU A 460 6.26 -34.79 4.92
N GLY A 461 6.71 -36.06 4.98
CA GLY A 461 7.93 -36.47 5.70
C GLY A 461 9.19 -35.78 5.18
N GLU A 462 9.35 -35.66 3.85
CA GLU A 462 10.50 -34.96 3.23
C GLU A 462 10.54 -33.48 3.59
N ILE A 463 9.41 -32.79 3.59
CA ILE A 463 9.30 -31.39 3.97
C ILE A 463 9.62 -31.19 5.45
N ILE A 464 9.10 -32.07 6.33
CA ILE A 464 9.39 -32.03 7.77
C ILE A 464 10.89 -32.29 8.04
N GLU A 465 11.47 -33.29 7.37
CA GLU A 465 12.89 -33.64 7.56
C GLU A 465 13.81 -32.51 7.06
N PHE A 466 13.43 -31.83 5.98
CA PHE A 466 14.15 -30.63 5.53
C PHE A 466 14.16 -29.54 6.62
N CYS A 467 13.01 -29.28 7.26
CA CYS A 467 12.96 -28.35 8.39
C CYS A 467 13.83 -28.81 9.55
N ARG A 468 13.82 -30.10 9.90
CA ARG A 468 14.62 -30.67 11.00
C ARG A 468 16.12 -30.54 10.79
N SER A 469 16.56 -30.52 9.53
CA SER A 469 17.97 -30.34 9.21
C SER A 469 18.49 -28.92 9.45
N LYS A 470 17.58 -27.95 9.59
CA LYS A 470 17.88 -26.49 9.64
C LYS A 470 17.36 -25.77 10.88
N LEU A 471 16.30 -26.31 11.50
CA LEU A 471 15.60 -25.66 12.61
C LEU A 471 15.61 -26.53 13.88
N PRO A 472 15.58 -25.89 15.07
CA PRO A 472 15.33 -26.60 16.31
C PRO A 472 14.01 -27.37 16.27
N PHE A 473 13.95 -28.52 16.93
CA PHE A 473 12.79 -29.42 16.89
C PHE A 473 11.45 -28.75 17.23
N TYR A 474 11.43 -27.82 18.19
CA TYR A 474 10.19 -27.12 18.57
C TYR A 474 9.65 -26.18 17.49
N LYS A 475 10.47 -25.75 16.51
CA LYS A 475 10.09 -24.95 15.35
C LYS A 475 9.71 -25.79 14.13
N CYS A 476 9.92 -27.09 14.15
CA CYS A 476 9.57 -27.93 13.00
C CYS A 476 8.06 -28.17 12.92
N PRO A 477 7.48 -28.12 11.69
CA PRO A 477 6.09 -28.45 11.48
C PRO A 477 5.77 -29.88 11.93
N LYS A 478 4.65 -30.08 12.59
CA LYS A 478 4.07 -31.40 12.88
C LYS A 478 3.24 -31.87 11.69
N TYR A 479 2.59 -30.95 11.01
CA TYR A 479 1.71 -31.22 9.90
C TYR A 479 2.19 -30.48 8.65
N VAL A 480 2.09 -31.15 7.50
CA VAL A 480 2.28 -30.55 6.18
C VAL A 480 1.02 -30.86 5.36
N GLN A 481 0.55 -29.91 4.58
CA GLN A 481 -0.54 -30.12 3.64
C GLN A 481 -0.20 -29.42 2.33
N PHE A 482 -0.37 -30.17 1.23
CA PHE A 482 -0.14 -29.63 -0.10
C PHE A 482 -1.41 -28.99 -0.66
N PHE A 483 -1.23 -27.89 -1.40
CA PHE A 483 -2.28 -27.08 -2.01
C PHE A 483 -1.93 -26.76 -3.45
N ASP A 484 -2.96 -26.63 -4.31
CA ASP A 484 -2.80 -26.10 -5.67
C ASP A 484 -2.67 -24.56 -5.67
N SER A 485 -3.31 -23.89 -4.72
CA SER A 485 -3.24 -22.44 -4.53
C SER A 485 -3.50 -22.02 -3.09
N LEU A 486 -2.86 -20.94 -2.66
CA LEU A 486 -3.10 -20.31 -1.37
C LEU A 486 -3.81 -18.95 -1.55
N PRO A 487 -4.75 -18.58 -0.66
CA PRO A 487 -5.47 -17.32 -0.76
C PRO A 487 -4.54 -16.13 -0.56
N LYS A 488 -4.69 -15.11 -1.45
CA LYS A 488 -3.88 -13.89 -1.46
C LYS A 488 -4.76 -12.66 -1.52
N SER A 489 -4.22 -11.55 -1.02
CA SER A 489 -4.78 -10.23 -1.26
C SER A 489 -4.51 -9.76 -2.69
N SER A 490 -5.12 -8.65 -3.09
CA SER A 490 -4.87 -7.98 -4.38
C SER A 490 -3.41 -7.54 -4.58
N THR A 491 -2.65 -7.41 -3.49
CA THR A 491 -1.21 -7.10 -3.52
C THR A 491 -0.32 -8.33 -3.48
N GLY A 492 -0.90 -9.54 -3.58
CA GLY A 492 -0.17 -10.81 -3.56
C GLY A 492 0.24 -11.31 -2.16
N LYS A 493 -0.20 -10.63 -1.07
CA LYS A 493 0.08 -11.06 0.31
C LYS A 493 -0.79 -12.26 0.66
N LEU A 494 -0.18 -13.32 1.26
CA LEU A 494 -0.88 -14.48 1.78
C LEU A 494 -1.87 -14.10 2.88
N LEU A 495 -3.09 -14.64 2.80
CA LEU A 495 -4.16 -14.40 3.77
C LEU A 495 -4.27 -15.59 4.71
N LYS A 496 -3.32 -15.73 5.65
CA LYS A 496 -3.21 -16.87 6.58
C LYS A 496 -4.48 -17.13 7.38
N LYS A 497 -5.23 -16.06 7.71
CA LYS A 497 -6.52 -16.20 8.38
C LYS A 497 -7.52 -17.01 7.55
N LEU A 498 -7.63 -16.71 6.25
CA LEU A 498 -8.52 -17.48 5.36
C LEU A 498 -8.07 -18.93 5.21
N ILE A 499 -6.77 -19.21 5.32
CA ILE A 499 -6.25 -20.59 5.35
C ILE A 499 -6.72 -21.27 6.62
N LYS A 500 -6.56 -20.65 7.81
CA LYS A 500 -7.05 -21.17 9.09
C LYS A 500 -8.56 -21.44 9.06
N ASP A 501 -9.36 -20.48 8.57
CA ASP A 501 -10.82 -20.56 8.50
C ASP A 501 -11.30 -21.68 7.56
N ARG A 502 -10.60 -21.94 6.44
CA ARG A 502 -10.90 -23.05 5.53
C ARG A 502 -10.60 -24.41 6.18
N LEU A 503 -9.51 -24.51 6.92
CA LEU A 503 -9.10 -25.75 7.59
C LEU A 503 -9.96 -26.06 8.83
N ALA A 504 -10.53 -25.05 9.48
CA ALA A 504 -11.46 -25.24 10.61
C ALA A 504 -12.86 -25.73 10.17
N LYS A 505 -13.18 -25.68 8.87
CA LYS A 505 -14.46 -26.13 8.30
C LYS A 505 -14.41 -27.57 7.74
N VAL A 506 -13.25 -28.21 7.75
CA VAL A 506 -13.00 -29.59 7.34
C VAL A 506 -12.72 -30.45 8.55
#